data_694ae596b9b64d7191368be2e6d2d61f
#
_entry.id   694ae596b9b64d7191368be2e6d2d61f
#
_cell.length_a   1.000
_cell.length_b   1.000
_cell.length_c   1.000
_cell.angle_alpha   90.00
_cell.angle_beta   90.00
_cell.angle_gamma   90.00
#
_symmetry.space_group_name_H-M   'P 1'
#
loop_
_entity.id
_entity.type
_entity.pdbx_description
1 polymer ?
#
loop_
_entity_poly.entity_id
_entity_poly.type
_entity_poly.pdbx_seq_one_letter_code
_entity_poly.pdbx_strand_id
1 'polypeptide(L)'
;MIPFTIEYIFVLIGAFLLSIILTPIIRVISLKVGAVDKPNARRINKVPMPSSGGLAIFLSFVVTTFFFMPMAASRHFIEVSYFHYILPVIIGGLVVTTTGFIDDIFELRPRYKMLGIIIAAIIIWKFTHFRFDSFKIPIGGPLLEFGPILTFFLTVLWIISITNAINLIDGLDGLVSGVSIISLATMAVVSYFFLPKIDFFLTLTIVILIASIVGFFPL
;
A
#
# COMPACT_ATOMS: atom_id res chain seq x y z
N MET A 1 -6.95 23.87 -11.77
CA MET A 1 -6.81 23.37 -10.38
C MET A 1 -8.15 22.87 -9.94
N ILE A 2 -8.30 21.57 -9.68
CA ILE A 2 -9.53 21.05 -9.05
C ILE A 2 -9.41 21.47 -7.58
N PRO A 3 -10.34 22.28 -7.04
CA PRO A 3 -10.23 22.71 -5.66
C PRO A 3 -10.34 21.49 -4.76
N PHE A 4 -9.45 21.40 -3.79
CA PHE A 4 -9.54 20.41 -2.72
C PHE A 4 -10.82 20.70 -1.95
N THR A 5 -11.89 19.99 -2.26
CA THR A 5 -13.20 20.22 -1.65
C THR A 5 -13.24 19.63 -0.25
N ILE A 6 -14.10 20.17 0.61
CA ILE A 6 -14.30 19.71 1.98
C ILE A 6 -14.66 18.21 2.04
N GLU A 7 -15.22 17.68 0.96
CA GLU A 7 -15.59 16.27 0.80
C GLU A 7 -14.38 15.33 0.85
N TYR A 8 -13.22 15.74 0.31
CA TYR A 8 -11.98 14.95 0.40
C TYR A 8 -11.44 14.90 1.82
N ILE A 9 -11.65 15.96 2.60
CA ILE A 9 -11.29 15.97 4.02
C ILE A 9 -12.11 14.90 4.77
N PHE A 10 -13.38 14.75 4.48
CA PHE A 10 -14.22 13.69 5.07
C PHE A 10 -13.74 12.29 4.69
N VAL A 11 -13.29 12.08 3.45
CA VAL A 11 -12.71 10.79 3.03
C VAL A 11 -11.44 10.47 3.84
N LEU A 12 -10.56 11.45 4.03
CA LEU A 12 -9.34 11.27 4.81
C LEU A 12 -9.61 11.02 6.29
N ILE A 13 -10.53 11.79 6.88
CA ILE A 13 -10.97 11.56 8.26
C ILE A 13 -11.60 10.17 8.38
N GLY A 14 -12.39 9.75 7.40
CA GLY A 14 -12.99 8.41 7.35
C GLY A 14 -11.93 7.30 7.35
N ALA A 15 -10.89 7.41 6.51
CA ALA A 15 -9.78 6.45 6.48
C ALA A 15 -9.04 6.38 7.82
N PHE A 16 -8.74 7.54 8.39
CA PHE A 16 -8.07 7.66 9.68
C PHE A 16 -8.88 7.01 10.81
N LEU A 17 -10.17 7.37 10.93
CA LEU A 17 -11.05 6.83 11.97
C LEU A 17 -11.30 5.33 11.79
N LEU A 18 -11.48 4.86 10.56
CA LEU A 18 -11.60 3.42 10.29
C LEU A 18 -10.36 2.66 10.72
N SER A 19 -9.16 3.19 10.46
CA SER A 19 -7.93 2.55 10.89
C SER A 19 -7.83 2.47 12.40
N ILE A 20 -8.16 3.54 13.13
CA ILE A 20 -8.21 3.55 14.61
C ILE A 20 -9.20 2.49 15.13
N ILE A 21 -10.36 2.35 14.51
CA ILE A 21 -11.39 1.38 14.96
C ILE A 21 -10.98 -0.05 14.61
N LEU A 22 -10.44 -0.27 13.41
CA LEU A 22 -10.06 -1.61 12.93
C LEU A 22 -8.83 -2.16 13.65
N THR A 23 -7.88 -1.33 14.05
CA THR A 23 -6.64 -1.78 14.69
C THR A 23 -6.87 -2.62 15.95
N PRO A 24 -7.66 -2.17 16.96
CA PRO A 24 -7.92 -2.99 18.13
C PRO A 24 -8.74 -4.27 17.80
N ILE A 25 -9.62 -4.20 16.81
CA ILE A 25 -10.40 -5.36 16.36
C ILE A 25 -9.46 -6.42 15.76
N ILE A 26 -8.60 -6.02 14.83
CA ILE A 26 -7.63 -6.91 14.21
C ILE A 26 -6.63 -7.45 15.24
N ARG A 27 -6.19 -6.64 16.20
CA ARG A 27 -5.36 -7.09 17.31
C ARG A 27 -6.01 -8.24 18.08
N VAL A 28 -7.29 -8.11 18.43
CA VAL A 28 -8.03 -9.18 19.14
C VAL A 28 -8.17 -10.44 18.26
N ILE A 29 -8.46 -10.26 16.96
CA ILE A 29 -8.55 -11.39 16.02
C ILE A 29 -7.19 -12.09 15.92
N SER A 30 -6.09 -11.35 15.74
CA SER A 30 -4.73 -11.89 15.62
C SER A 30 -4.35 -12.72 16.84
N LEU A 31 -4.65 -12.24 18.04
CA LEU A 31 -4.43 -13.01 19.28
C LEU A 31 -5.24 -14.31 19.32
N LYS A 32 -6.51 -14.29 18.85
CA LYS A 32 -7.39 -15.48 18.84
C LYS A 32 -6.97 -16.53 17.82
N VAL A 33 -6.50 -16.11 16.65
CA VAL A 33 -6.08 -17.04 15.58
C VAL A 33 -4.62 -17.45 15.67
N GLY A 34 -3.87 -16.87 16.62
CA GLY A 34 -2.46 -17.19 16.82
C GLY A 34 -1.51 -16.49 15.84
N ALA A 35 -1.96 -15.42 15.14
CA ALA A 35 -1.13 -14.57 14.31
C ALA A 35 -0.30 -13.62 15.19
N VAL A 36 0.67 -14.17 15.91
CA VAL A 36 1.48 -13.46 16.90
C VAL A 36 2.96 -13.73 16.69
N ASP A 37 3.73 -12.69 16.85
CA ASP A 37 5.17 -12.75 16.85
C ASP A 37 5.67 -13.29 18.19
N LYS A 38 6.19 -14.53 18.19
CA LYS A 38 6.67 -15.21 19.40
C LYS A 38 8.09 -14.75 19.73
N PRO A 39 8.39 -14.50 21.03
CA PRO A 39 9.75 -14.19 21.47
C PRO A 39 10.74 -15.28 21.05
N ASN A 40 11.86 -14.88 20.47
CA ASN A 40 12.99 -15.78 20.21
C ASN A 40 14.31 -15.03 20.44
N ALA A 41 15.45 -15.76 20.41
CA ALA A 41 16.77 -15.21 20.71
C ALA A 41 17.23 -14.04 19.80
N ARG A 42 16.54 -13.83 18.66
CA ARG A 42 16.87 -12.78 17.67
C ARG A 42 15.94 -11.58 17.77
N ARG A 43 14.85 -11.66 18.54
CA ARG A 43 13.80 -10.64 18.63
C ARG A 43 13.88 -9.88 19.94
N ILE A 44 13.58 -8.59 19.90
CA ILE A 44 13.61 -7.70 21.06
C ILE A 44 12.41 -7.94 21.98
N ASN A 45 11.29 -8.44 21.42
CA ASN A 45 10.05 -8.65 22.13
C ASN A 45 10.16 -9.76 23.17
N LYS A 46 9.79 -9.46 24.42
CA LYS A 46 9.76 -10.42 25.53
C LYS A 46 8.41 -11.10 25.72
N VAL A 47 7.36 -10.59 25.07
CA VAL A 47 6.00 -11.12 25.10
C VAL A 47 5.48 -11.32 23.69
N PRO A 48 4.56 -12.28 23.43
CA PRO A 48 3.94 -12.42 22.11
C PRO A 48 3.21 -11.14 21.72
N MET A 49 3.52 -10.60 20.54
CA MET A 49 2.88 -9.40 20.01
C MET A 49 2.07 -9.73 18.75
N PRO A 50 0.85 -9.17 18.59
CA PRO A 50 0.08 -9.37 17.37
C PRO A 50 0.80 -8.76 16.17
N SER A 51 0.97 -9.53 15.09
CA SER A 51 1.78 -9.16 13.92
C SER A 51 0.97 -8.61 12.74
N SER A 52 -0.35 -8.78 12.76
CA SER A 52 -1.21 -8.52 11.59
C SER A 52 -1.70 -7.06 11.47
N GLY A 53 -0.94 -6.08 11.94
CA GLY A 53 -1.29 -4.64 11.87
C GLY A 53 -1.55 -4.15 10.44
N GLY A 54 -0.80 -4.65 9.47
CA GLY A 54 -0.99 -4.35 8.05
C GLY A 54 -2.38 -4.67 7.50
N LEU A 55 -3.09 -5.65 8.10
CA LEU A 55 -4.47 -5.98 7.73
C LEU A 55 -5.44 -4.84 8.09
N ALA A 56 -5.25 -4.18 9.23
CA ALA A 56 -6.08 -3.04 9.62
C ALA A 56 -5.91 -1.85 8.68
N ILE A 57 -4.66 -1.54 8.30
CA ILE A 57 -4.32 -0.50 7.33
C ILE A 57 -4.95 -0.82 5.97
N PHE A 58 -4.77 -2.06 5.49
CA PHE A 58 -5.31 -2.49 4.19
C PHE A 58 -6.83 -2.44 4.15
N LEU A 59 -7.53 -2.95 5.16
CA LEU A 59 -9.00 -2.91 5.24
C LEU A 59 -9.51 -1.48 5.32
N SER A 60 -8.88 -0.61 6.12
CA SER A 60 -9.23 0.81 6.17
C SER A 60 -9.09 1.48 4.80
N PHE A 61 -7.98 1.26 4.12
CA PHE A 61 -7.73 1.75 2.78
C PHE A 61 -8.80 1.27 1.78
N VAL A 62 -9.08 -0.04 1.75
CA VAL A 62 -10.04 -0.64 0.82
C VAL A 62 -11.46 -0.13 1.07
N VAL A 63 -11.93 -0.15 2.32
CA VAL A 63 -13.28 0.32 2.68
C VAL A 63 -13.43 1.79 2.32
N THR A 64 -12.46 2.62 2.67
CA THR A 64 -12.51 4.06 2.34
C THR A 64 -12.53 4.27 0.83
N THR A 65 -11.69 3.55 0.09
CA THR A 65 -11.63 3.66 -1.37
C THR A 65 -12.96 3.27 -2.03
N PHE A 66 -13.60 2.20 -1.58
CA PHE A 66 -14.84 1.71 -2.20
C PHE A 66 -16.09 2.48 -1.77
N PHE A 67 -16.21 2.87 -0.51
CA PHE A 67 -17.45 3.44 0.01
C PHE A 67 -17.43 4.97 0.09
N PHE A 68 -16.33 5.57 0.52
CA PHE A 68 -16.27 7.00 0.73
C PHE A 68 -15.83 7.79 -0.49
N MET A 69 -14.92 7.24 -1.27
CA MET A 69 -14.40 7.93 -2.45
C MET A 69 -15.45 8.15 -3.54
N PRO A 70 -16.35 7.18 -3.88
CA PRO A 70 -17.44 7.44 -4.81
C PRO A 70 -18.41 8.50 -4.32
N MET A 71 -18.65 8.60 -3.00
CA MET A 71 -19.53 9.65 -2.43
C MET A 71 -18.93 11.04 -2.60
N ALA A 72 -17.63 11.20 -2.39
CA ALA A 72 -16.94 12.45 -2.61
C ALA A 72 -16.84 12.82 -4.09
N ALA A 73 -16.80 11.82 -4.95
CA ALA A 73 -16.58 11.96 -6.37
C ALA A 73 -17.87 12.09 -7.20
N SER A 74 -19.03 11.69 -6.67
CA SER A 74 -20.31 11.75 -7.38
C SER A 74 -20.69 13.17 -7.85
N ARG A 75 -20.08 14.20 -7.32
CA ARG A 75 -20.25 15.59 -7.71
C ARG A 75 -19.21 16.12 -8.68
N HIS A 76 -18.04 15.47 -8.85
CA HIS A 76 -16.93 15.99 -9.63
C HIS A 76 -16.08 14.88 -10.28
N PHE A 77 -16.54 14.27 -11.38
CA PHE A 77 -15.65 13.57 -12.31
C PHE A 77 -15.00 12.24 -11.91
N ILE A 78 -15.68 11.31 -11.25
CA ILE A 78 -15.21 9.93 -11.33
C ILE A 78 -15.85 9.24 -12.52
N GLU A 79 -15.07 9.12 -13.58
CA GLU A 79 -15.37 8.17 -14.66
C GLU A 79 -15.23 6.74 -14.13
N VAL A 80 -15.98 5.81 -14.75
CA VAL A 80 -15.88 4.36 -14.56
C VAL A 80 -14.43 3.85 -14.62
N SER A 81 -13.54 4.60 -15.23
CA SER A 81 -12.10 4.40 -15.35
C SER A 81 -11.37 4.26 -13.99
N TYR A 82 -11.82 4.93 -12.93
CA TYR A 82 -11.14 4.86 -11.63
C TYR A 82 -11.12 3.46 -11.03
N PHE A 83 -12.25 2.77 -11.05
CA PHE A 83 -12.32 1.40 -10.53
C PHE A 83 -11.46 0.42 -11.34
N HIS A 84 -11.36 0.62 -12.65
CA HIS A 84 -10.43 -0.15 -13.48
C HIS A 84 -8.97 0.05 -13.07
N TYR A 85 -8.65 1.23 -12.57
CA TYR A 85 -7.31 1.62 -12.18
C TYR A 85 -6.92 1.08 -10.81
N ILE A 86 -7.83 1.21 -9.82
CA ILE A 86 -7.55 0.85 -8.43
C ILE A 86 -7.77 -0.64 -8.12
N LEU A 87 -8.69 -1.31 -8.83
CA LEU A 87 -9.05 -2.70 -8.56
C LEU A 87 -7.87 -3.67 -8.64
N PRO A 88 -6.98 -3.62 -9.66
CA PRO A 88 -5.80 -4.48 -9.68
C PRO A 88 -4.83 -4.21 -8.53
N VAL A 89 -4.71 -2.95 -8.08
CA VAL A 89 -3.89 -2.57 -6.92
C VAL A 89 -4.46 -3.19 -5.65
N ILE A 90 -5.78 -3.13 -5.47
CA ILE A 90 -6.46 -3.75 -4.33
C ILE A 90 -6.32 -5.26 -4.37
N ILE A 91 -6.49 -5.90 -5.54
CA ILE A 91 -6.33 -7.36 -5.67
C ILE A 91 -4.87 -7.76 -5.38
N GLY A 92 -3.88 -7.05 -5.92
CA GLY A 92 -2.47 -7.27 -5.61
C GLY A 92 -2.18 -7.09 -4.11
N GLY A 93 -2.69 -6.02 -3.51
CA GLY A 93 -2.61 -5.76 -2.08
C GLY A 93 -3.28 -6.85 -1.24
N LEU A 94 -4.44 -7.36 -1.66
CA LEU A 94 -5.12 -8.47 -1.01
C LEU A 94 -4.26 -9.74 -1.02
N VAL A 95 -3.62 -10.07 -2.14
CA VAL A 95 -2.73 -11.23 -2.25
C VAL A 95 -1.55 -11.11 -1.29
N VAL A 96 -0.89 -9.94 -1.25
CA VAL A 96 0.25 -9.71 -0.34
C VAL A 96 -0.19 -9.77 1.12
N THR A 97 -1.27 -9.06 1.46
CA THR A 97 -1.80 -8.99 2.84
C THR A 97 -2.25 -10.37 3.32
N THR A 98 -2.95 -11.13 2.48
CA THR A 98 -3.36 -12.51 2.80
C THR A 98 -2.16 -13.42 2.98
N THR A 99 -1.15 -13.32 2.11
CA THR A 99 0.09 -14.09 2.22
C THR A 99 0.81 -13.76 3.53
N GLY A 100 0.91 -12.47 3.90
CA GLY A 100 1.49 -12.04 5.17
C GLY A 100 0.70 -12.55 6.37
N PHE A 101 -0.62 -12.47 6.34
CA PHE A 101 -1.47 -12.97 7.43
C PHE A 101 -1.35 -14.50 7.63
N ILE A 102 -1.27 -15.26 6.53
CA ILE A 102 -1.02 -16.71 6.58
C ILE A 102 0.38 -16.99 7.11
N ASP A 103 1.38 -16.19 6.73
CA ASP A 103 2.74 -16.27 7.26
C ASP A 103 2.79 -16.07 8.78
N ASP A 104 2.06 -15.09 9.28
CA ASP A 104 1.96 -14.78 10.71
C ASP A 104 1.36 -15.95 11.54
N ILE A 105 0.47 -16.76 10.94
CA ILE A 105 -0.16 -17.90 11.62
C ILE A 105 0.71 -19.17 11.51
N PHE A 106 1.22 -19.46 10.30
CA PHE A 106 1.79 -20.77 9.96
C PHE A 106 3.31 -20.74 9.77
N GLU A 107 3.98 -19.60 9.90
CA GLU A 107 5.43 -19.42 9.69
C GLU A 107 5.85 -20.05 8.34
N LEU A 108 5.35 -19.48 7.25
CA LEU A 108 5.55 -20.00 5.89
C LEU A 108 7.05 -20.08 5.53
N ARG A 109 7.42 -21.08 4.76
CA ARG A 109 8.76 -21.11 4.16
C ARG A 109 8.94 -19.91 3.22
N PRO A 110 10.13 -19.28 3.16
CA PRO A 110 10.39 -18.06 2.39
C PRO A 110 9.94 -18.14 0.92
N ARG A 111 10.00 -19.31 0.31
CA ARG A 111 9.54 -19.54 -1.06
C ARG A 111 8.05 -19.27 -1.29
N TYR A 112 7.18 -19.60 -0.32
CA TYR A 112 5.73 -19.37 -0.45
C TYR A 112 5.39 -17.90 -0.26
N LYS A 113 6.06 -17.22 0.66
CA LYS A 113 5.95 -15.76 0.83
C LYS A 113 6.38 -15.03 -0.45
N MET A 114 7.50 -15.45 -1.04
CA MET A 114 7.97 -14.90 -2.31
C MET A 114 6.98 -15.13 -3.45
N LEU A 115 6.36 -16.32 -3.54
CA LEU A 115 5.33 -16.59 -4.56
C LEU A 115 4.14 -15.65 -4.45
N GLY A 116 3.65 -15.34 -3.24
CA GLY A 116 2.58 -14.36 -3.04
C GLY A 116 2.95 -12.98 -3.57
N ILE A 117 4.17 -12.51 -3.28
CA ILE A 117 4.66 -11.21 -3.79
C ILE A 117 4.79 -11.23 -5.32
N ILE A 118 5.30 -12.31 -5.90
CA ILE A 118 5.42 -12.46 -7.37
C ILE A 118 4.05 -12.43 -8.04
N ILE A 119 3.05 -13.14 -7.49
CA ILE A 119 1.69 -13.15 -8.04
C ILE A 119 1.11 -11.73 -8.02
N ALA A 120 1.24 -11.02 -6.90
CA ALA A 120 0.80 -9.63 -6.80
C ALA A 120 1.52 -8.72 -7.82
N ALA A 121 2.84 -8.86 -7.97
CA ALA A 121 3.62 -8.09 -8.93
C ALA A 121 3.17 -8.35 -10.39
N ILE A 122 2.86 -9.60 -10.74
CA ILE A 122 2.33 -9.96 -12.05
C ILE A 122 0.95 -9.33 -12.29
N ILE A 123 0.07 -9.33 -11.27
CA ILE A 123 -1.24 -8.68 -11.35
C ILE A 123 -1.08 -7.19 -11.64
N ILE A 124 -0.22 -6.50 -10.88
CA ILE A 124 0.07 -5.07 -11.09
C ILE A 124 0.62 -4.84 -12.50
N TRP A 125 1.64 -5.58 -12.91
CA TRP A 125 2.24 -5.42 -14.24
C TRP A 125 1.24 -5.64 -15.37
N LYS A 126 0.35 -6.64 -15.26
CA LYS A 126 -0.56 -7.03 -16.34
C LYS A 126 -1.77 -6.12 -16.45
N PHE A 127 -2.32 -5.67 -15.31
CA PHE A 127 -3.62 -5.01 -15.27
C PHE A 127 -3.56 -3.51 -14.93
N THR A 128 -2.35 -2.96 -14.72
CA THR A 128 -2.17 -1.53 -14.51
C THR A 128 -1.18 -0.93 -15.50
N HIS A 129 -1.10 0.39 -15.51
CA HIS A 129 -0.05 1.14 -16.21
C HIS A 129 1.16 1.43 -15.31
N PHE A 130 1.18 0.92 -14.05
CA PHE A 130 2.28 1.09 -13.11
C PHE A 130 3.42 0.12 -13.42
N ARG A 131 4.23 0.46 -14.42
CA ARG A 131 5.35 -0.34 -14.86
C ARG A 131 6.51 0.53 -15.35
N PHE A 132 7.68 -0.04 -15.35
CA PHE A 132 8.88 0.61 -15.86
C PHE A 132 8.93 0.52 -17.39
N ASP A 133 8.20 1.39 -18.09
CA ASP A 133 8.16 1.41 -19.56
C ASP A 133 9.34 2.17 -20.16
N SER A 134 9.89 3.13 -19.43
CA SER A 134 10.98 3.96 -19.93
C SER A 134 11.85 4.53 -18.81
N PHE A 135 13.05 4.93 -19.15
CA PHE A 135 13.96 5.64 -18.26
C PHE A 135 14.59 6.83 -18.99
N LYS A 136 14.42 8.01 -18.45
CA LYS A 136 15.07 9.21 -18.96
C LYS A 136 16.41 9.41 -18.27
N ILE A 137 17.47 9.40 -19.05
CA ILE A 137 18.82 9.67 -18.53
C ILE A 137 18.86 11.12 -18.04
N PRO A 138 19.27 11.38 -16.77
CA PRO A 138 19.37 12.71 -16.21
C PRO A 138 20.28 13.64 -17.04
N ILE A 139 20.18 14.96 -16.83
CA ILE A 139 21.07 15.98 -17.43
C ILE A 139 20.97 16.01 -18.97
N GLY A 140 19.72 15.95 -19.49
CA GLY A 140 19.48 16.12 -20.93
C GLY A 140 19.74 14.88 -21.78
N GLY A 141 19.95 13.71 -21.18
CA GLY A 141 20.14 12.46 -21.90
C GLY A 141 18.86 11.95 -22.59
N PRO A 142 18.98 10.93 -23.47
CA PRO A 142 17.86 10.39 -24.23
C PRO A 142 16.86 9.65 -23.32
N LEU A 143 15.62 9.54 -23.81
CA LEU A 143 14.62 8.64 -23.26
C LEU A 143 14.88 7.24 -23.80
N LEU A 144 15.13 6.30 -22.90
CA LEU A 144 15.26 4.88 -23.22
C LEU A 144 13.91 4.22 -23.00
N GLU A 145 13.31 3.68 -24.06
CA GLU A 145 12.08 2.89 -23.99
C GLU A 145 12.42 1.42 -23.84
N PHE A 146 11.74 0.74 -22.93
CA PHE A 146 11.99 -0.67 -22.65
C PHE A 146 10.99 -1.55 -23.40
N GLY A 147 11.49 -2.62 -23.99
CA GLY A 147 10.63 -3.64 -24.57
C GLY A 147 9.83 -4.39 -23.48
N PRO A 148 8.70 -5.06 -23.86
CA PRO A 148 7.78 -5.66 -22.91
C PRO A 148 8.42 -6.69 -21.96
N ILE A 149 9.45 -7.40 -22.42
CA ILE A 149 10.18 -8.39 -21.60
C ILE A 149 10.97 -7.69 -20.51
N LEU A 150 11.71 -6.64 -20.83
CA LEU A 150 12.51 -5.88 -19.87
C LEU A 150 11.61 -5.14 -18.87
N THR A 151 10.53 -4.51 -19.35
CA THR A 151 9.50 -3.88 -18.54
C THR A 151 8.91 -4.86 -17.51
N PHE A 152 8.62 -6.10 -17.92
CA PHE A 152 8.13 -7.14 -17.02
C PHE A 152 9.15 -7.43 -15.90
N PHE A 153 10.39 -7.76 -16.27
CA PHE A 153 11.41 -8.10 -15.28
C PHE A 153 11.73 -6.95 -14.34
N LEU A 154 11.88 -5.73 -14.85
CA LEU A 154 12.15 -4.56 -14.02
C LEU A 154 11.01 -4.27 -13.04
N THR A 155 9.76 -4.30 -13.50
CA THR A 155 8.60 -4.03 -12.66
C THR A 155 8.45 -5.08 -11.56
N VAL A 156 8.53 -6.37 -11.92
CA VAL A 156 8.40 -7.47 -10.95
C VAL A 156 9.53 -7.44 -9.94
N LEU A 157 10.78 -7.27 -10.40
CA LEU A 157 11.95 -7.18 -9.52
C LEU A 157 11.84 -5.99 -8.56
N TRP A 158 11.38 -4.83 -9.05
CA TRP A 158 11.18 -3.64 -8.23
C TRP A 158 10.16 -3.89 -7.11
N ILE A 159 8.97 -4.43 -7.44
CA ILE A 159 7.92 -4.72 -6.45
C ILE A 159 8.44 -5.71 -5.41
N ILE A 160 9.10 -6.79 -5.82
CA ILE A 160 9.71 -7.78 -4.93
C ILE A 160 10.74 -7.12 -4.02
N SER A 161 11.64 -6.31 -4.59
CA SER A 161 12.72 -5.67 -3.83
C SER A 161 12.19 -4.70 -2.77
N ILE A 162 11.24 -3.83 -3.13
CA ILE A 162 10.66 -2.87 -2.19
C ILE A 162 9.86 -3.59 -1.11
N THR A 163 9.05 -4.59 -1.47
CA THR A 163 8.26 -5.36 -0.49
C THR A 163 9.17 -6.06 0.52
N ASN A 164 10.27 -6.69 0.06
CA ASN A 164 11.23 -7.31 0.96
C ASN A 164 12.03 -6.29 1.78
N ALA A 165 12.41 -5.15 1.19
CA ALA A 165 13.09 -4.09 1.92
C ALA A 165 12.23 -3.56 3.08
N ILE A 166 10.95 -3.25 2.82
CA ILE A 166 9.99 -2.85 3.86
C ILE A 166 9.88 -3.91 4.95
N ASN A 167 9.78 -5.19 4.57
CA ASN A 167 9.70 -6.28 5.53
C ASN A 167 10.97 -6.42 6.39
N LEU A 168 12.15 -6.11 5.84
CA LEU A 168 13.42 -6.17 6.58
C LEU A 168 13.58 -5.03 7.60
N ILE A 169 13.04 -3.85 7.33
CA ILE A 169 13.09 -2.72 8.27
C ILE A 169 11.97 -2.77 9.32
N ASP A 170 11.04 -3.72 9.19
CA ASP A 170 9.94 -3.94 10.14
C ASP A 170 10.42 -4.67 11.40
N GLY A 171 11.26 -4.02 12.16
CA GLY A 171 11.85 -4.56 13.39
C GLY A 171 11.80 -3.61 14.57
N LEU A 172 11.32 -2.39 14.36
CA LEU A 172 11.20 -1.35 15.38
C LEU A 172 9.83 -0.69 15.31
N ASP A 173 9.21 -0.49 16.46
CA ASP A 173 7.89 0.12 16.59
C ASP A 173 7.82 1.47 15.86
N GLY A 174 6.89 1.61 14.95
CA GLY A 174 6.64 2.82 14.19
C GLY A 174 7.64 3.15 13.06
N LEU A 175 8.76 2.44 12.92
CA LEU A 175 9.77 2.74 11.90
C LEU A 175 9.20 2.59 10.49
N VAL A 176 8.57 1.46 10.19
CA VAL A 176 7.96 1.20 8.87
C VAL A 176 6.85 2.21 8.57
N SER A 177 5.98 2.46 9.52
CA SER A 177 4.90 3.46 9.37
C SER A 177 5.47 4.85 9.10
N GLY A 178 6.49 5.28 9.86
CA GLY A 178 7.15 6.57 9.66
C GLY A 178 7.81 6.71 8.28
N VAL A 179 8.62 5.73 7.88
CA VAL A 179 9.27 5.72 6.54
C VAL A 179 8.23 5.70 5.42
N SER A 180 7.17 4.90 5.58
CA SER A 180 6.09 4.82 4.59
C SER A 180 5.34 6.15 4.46
N ILE A 181 5.01 6.81 5.57
CA ILE A 181 4.34 8.13 5.55
C ILE A 181 5.21 9.16 4.83
N ILE A 182 6.51 9.25 5.13
CA ILE A 182 7.43 10.20 4.50
C ILE A 182 7.53 9.92 2.99
N SER A 183 7.70 8.65 2.61
CA SER A 183 7.81 8.24 1.20
C SER A 183 6.53 8.55 0.43
N LEU A 184 5.37 8.17 0.98
CA LEU A 184 4.07 8.43 0.36
C LEU A 184 3.75 9.93 0.30
N ALA A 185 4.09 10.71 1.34
CA ALA A 185 3.91 12.16 1.33
C ALA A 185 4.76 12.80 0.21
N THR A 186 6.00 12.37 0.04
CA THR A 186 6.85 12.82 -1.06
C THR A 186 6.23 12.49 -2.42
N MET A 187 5.72 11.25 -2.58
CA MET A 187 5.05 10.83 -3.82
C MET A 187 3.77 11.64 -4.07
N ALA A 188 2.97 11.95 -3.05
CA ALA A 188 1.78 12.79 -3.17
C ALA A 188 2.14 14.21 -3.63
N VAL A 189 3.19 14.82 -3.05
CA VAL A 189 3.68 16.14 -3.46
C VAL A 189 4.17 16.12 -4.90
N VAL A 190 4.95 15.10 -5.30
CA VAL A 190 5.42 14.96 -6.68
C VAL A 190 4.26 14.78 -7.65
N SER A 191 3.30 13.92 -7.32
CA SER A 191 2.12 13.66 -8.15
C SER A 191 1.26 14.90 -8.35
N TYR A 192 1.12 15.73 -7.32
CA TYR A 192 0.25 16.89 -7.36
C TYR A 192 0.92 18.11 -8.02
N PHE A 193 2.20 18.39 -7.73
CA PHE A 193 2.87 19.63 -8.12
C PHE A 193 3.80 19.49 -9.32
N PHE A 194 4.36 18.31 -9.57
CA PHE A 194 5.47 18.14 -10.51
C PHE A 194 5.13 17.29 -11.73
N LEU A 195 4.02 16.55 -11.75
CA LEU A 195 3.60 15.85 -12.95
C LEU A 195 3.00 16.82 -13.98
N PRO A 196 3.25 16.59 -15.30
CA PRO A 196 2.73 17.42 -16.38
C PRO A 196 1.20 17.46 -16.44
N LYS A 197 0.57 16.37 -16.02
CA LYS A 197 -0.88 16.27 -15.77
C LYS A 197 -1.06 15.81 -14.33
N ILE A 198 -1.83 16.58 -13.56
CA ILE A 198 -2.18 16.19 -12.19
C ILE A 198 -3.00 14.92 -12.28
N ASP A 199 -2.42 13.81 -11.81
CA ASP A 199 -3.19 12.58 -11.57
C ASP A 199 -3.82 12.69 -10.18
N PHE A 200 -5.00 13.31 -10.17
CA PHE A 200 -5.75 13.55 -8.95
C PHE A 200 -6.12 12.24 -8.24
N PHE A 201 -6.43 11.18 -9.01
CA PHE A 201 -6.80 9.89 -8.43
C PHE A 201 -5.61 9.20 -7.78
N LEU A 202 -4.44 9.26 -8.42
CA LEU A 202 -3.20 8.76 -7.82
C LEU A 202 -2.90 9.50 -6.52
N THR A 203 -2.94 10.83 -6.55
CA THR A 203 -2.70 11.65 -5.36
C THR A 203 -3.67 11.33 -4.23
N LEU A 204 -4.96 11.25 -4.52
CA LEU A 204 -5.98 10.92 -3.52
C LEU A 204 -5.81 9.50 -2.96
N THR A 205 -5.51 8.53 -3.80
CA THR A 205 -5.22 7.15 -3.38
C THR A 205 -4.03 7.10 -2.40
N ILE A 206 -2.96 7.81 -2.72
CA ILE A 206 -1.78 7.91 -1.85
C ILE A 206 -2.15 8.55 -0.50
N VAL A 207 -2.93 9.62 -0.51
CA VAL A 207 -3.29 10.34 0.73
C VAL A 207 -4.27 9.53 1.59
N ILE A 208 -5.19 8.75 0.99
CA ILE A 208 -6.03 7.79 1.72
C ILE A 208 -5.16 6.74 2.43
N LEU A 209 -4.14 6.22 1.74
CA LEU A 209 -3.22 5.25 2.34
C LEU A 209 -2.42 5.87 3.49
N ILE A 210 -1.93 7.11 3.34
CA ILE A 210 -1.29 7.85 4.43
C ILE A 210 -2.23 7.98 5.63
N ALA A 211 -3.48 8.39 5.42
CA ALA A 211 -4.47 8.54 6.50
C ALA A 211 -4.72 7.23 7.24
N SER A 212 -4.77 6.11 6.50
CA SER A 212 -4.90 4.77 7.07
C SER A 212 -3.69 4.38 7.93
N ILE A 213 -2.46 4.70 7.47
CA ILE A 213 -1.23 4.42 8.23
C ILE A 213 -1.14 5.33 9.47
N VAL A 214 -1.49 6.62 9.34
CA VAL A 214 -1.50 7.56 10.48
C VAL A 214 -2.50 7.13 11.55
N GLY A 215 -3.66 6.61 11.17
CA GLY A 215 -4.66 6.08 12.12
C GLY A 215 -4.18 4.81 12.84
N PHE A 216 -3.33 4.02 12.22
CA PHE A 216 -2.70 2.84 12.85
C PHE A 216 -1.54 3.20 13.79
N PHE A 217 -0.79 4.26 13.49
CA PHE A 217 0.47 4.61 14.16
C PHE A 217 0.40 4.78 15.69
N PRO A 218 -0.70 5.33 16.29
CA PRO A 218 -0.75 5.57 17.73
C PRO A 218 -1.09 4.32 18.58
N LEU A 219 -1.39 3.17 17.96
CA LEU A 219 -1.97 1.99 18.59
C LEU A 219 -1.05 0.78 18.59
#